data_8293ed0b12a64261e8aa5d3d5490d278
#
_entry.id   8293ed0b12a64261e8aa5d3d5490d278
#
_cell.length_a   1.000
_cell.length_b   1.000
_cell.length_c   1.000
_cell.angle_alpha   90.00
_cell.angle_beta   90.00
_cell.angle_gamma   90.00
#
_symmetry.space_group_name_H-M   'P 1'
#
loop_
_entity.id
_entity.type
_entity.pdbx_description
1 polymer ?
#
loop_
_entity_poly.entity_id
_entity_poly.type
_entity_poly.pdbx_seq_one_letter_code
_entity_poly.pdbx_strand_id
1 'polypeptide(L)'
;MNRRLVSAVAAIGLAASLGLAAAGSASADPVPNQPGTPPTGKTAAQIYATVGADAFAELTNNLATKYNAQSPAPSHVIASYDAINPVTGVAGENITTKPGCSVARPNGANAGITAIPHNPKSTVDGSQYCIDFVRSSRAKGTAAGEANLTFYAQSRDAVSYAVIGNAYAPTTPLTTAQLKDIFECTVTDWSEVGGQAGDIHVYLPPSSAATLTFFLQAIGTSLTNVQAGCNGLPTVFTTQQNDGRTMDGDPQGIAPYAVTKWAAQVNEPTGINDYRGGAHIGLVNTTTAPTTTTTLGGVKYEVLNPSFASGASASFGRIFFNTVRNDASDDLKAIFKPGGFLCQHADELLVPFGNTPLGNDTSASRYCGQAS
;
A
#
# COMPACT_ATOMS: atom_id res chain seq x y z
N MET A 1 -18.05 73.97 34.90
CA MET A 1 -19.18 73.05 34.70
C MET A 1 -19.19 72.63 33.23
N ASN A 2 -18.51 71.56 32.87
CA ASN A 2 -18.50 71.02 31.53
C ASN A 2 -18.86 69.55 31.53
N ARG A 3 -20.07 69.26 31.00
CA ARG A 3 -20.57 67.91 30.78
C ARG A 3 -19.92 67.37 29.49
N ARG A 4 -19.17 66.29 29.56
CA ARG A 4 -18.71 65.54 28.42
C ARG A 4 -19.75 64.44 28.10
N LEU A 5 -20.33 64.52 26.94
CA LEU A 5 -21.12 63.41 26.32
C LEU A 5 -20.14 62.30 25.87
N VAL A 6 -20.44 61.10 26.32
CA VAL A 6 -19.74 59.89 25.85
C VAL A 6 -20.63 59.23 24.83
N SER A 7 -20.25 59.24 23.55
CA SER A 7 -20.90 58.52 22.48
C SER A 7 -20.46 57.08 22.49
N ALA A 8 -21.36 56.14 22.77
CA ALA A 8 -21.12 54.71 22.62
C ALA A 8 -21.30 54.32 21.13
N VAL A 9 -20.21 53.90 20.52
CA VAL A 9 -20.26 53.24 19.20
C VAL A 9 -20.45 51.73 19.42
N ALA A 10 -21.61 51.23 19.07
CA ALA A 10 -21.87 49.81 19.02
C ALA A 10 -21.22 49.21 17.75
N ALA A 11 -20.14 48.47 17.92
CA ALA A 11 -19.55 47.66 16.84
C ALA A 11 -20.32 46.32 16.76
N ILE A 12 -21.15 46.17 15.72
CA ILE A 12 -21.74 44.89 15.36
C ILE A 12 -20.67 44.06 14.67
N GLY A 13 -20.07 43.15 15.45
CA GLY A 13 -19.15 42.14 14.92
C GLY A 13 -19.92 41.05 14.21
N LEU A 14 -19.87 41.03 12.87
CA LEU A 14 -20.33 39.92 12.06
C LEU A 14 -19.31 38.78 12.21
N ALA A 15 -19.59 37.83 13.10
CA ALA A 15 -18.83 36.60 13.22
C ALA A 15 -19.19 35.69 12.02
N ALA A 16 -18.41 35.80 10.94
CA ALA A 16 -18.40 34.80 9.89
C ALA A 16 -17.81 33.52 10.48
N SER A 17 -18.66 32.59 10.91
CA SER A 17 -18.27 31.22 11.21
C SER A 17 -17.85 30.55 9.90
N LEU A 18 -16.55 30.61 9.59
CA LEU A 18 -15.95 29.64 8.68
C LEU A 18 -16.09 28.27 9.31
N GLY A 19 -17.11 27.52 8.88
CA GLY A 19 -17.20 26.10 9.11
C GLY A 19 -15.98 25.46 8.41
N LEU A 20 -14.92 25.23 9.15
CA LEU A 20 -13.95 24.21 8.76
C LEU A 20 -14.78 22.90 8.74
N ALA A 21 -15.20 22.49 7.53
CA ALA A 21 -15.50 21.10 7.30
C ALA A 21 -14.20 20.37 7.62
N ALA A 22 -14.13 19.77 8.80
CA ALA A 22 -13.10 18.79 9.10
C ALA A 22 -13.24 17.74 8.00
N ALA A 23 -12.32 17.76 7.02
CA ALA A 23 -12.12 16.65 6.14
C ALA A 23 -11.85 15.47 7.07
N GLY A 24 -12.85 14.62 7.28
CA GLY A 24 -12.71 13.42 8.08
C GLY A 24 -11.51 12.67 7.49
N SER A 25 -10.50 12.43 8.29
CA SER A 25 -9.39 11.56 7.92
C SER A 25 -10.03 10.31 7.33
N ALA A 26 -9.65 9.94 6.10
CA ALA A 26 -10.05 8.69 5.50
C ALA A 26 -9.54 7.59 6.43
N SER A 27 -10.42 7.06 7.26
CA SER A 27 -10.07 5.99 8.17
C SER A 27 -9.88 4.74 7.35
N ALA A 28 -8.78 4.09 7.59
CA ALA A 28 -8.36 2.86 6.94
C ALA A 28 -9.35 1.69 7.12
N ASP A 29 -10.21 1.74 8.11
CA ASP A 29 -11.36 0.87 8.28
C ASP A 29 -12.63 1.74 8.20
N PRO A 30 -13.77 1.26 7.69
CA PRO A 30 -14.93 2.08 7.33
C PRO A 30 -15.51 2.95 8.44
N VAL A 31 -15.19 2.65 9.69
CA VAL A 31 -15.68 3.40 10.86
C VAL A 31 -14.51 3.91 11.68
N PRO A 32 -14.23 5.23 11.70
CA PRO A 32 -13.27 5.83 12.63
C PRO A 32 -13.65 5.44 14.06
N ASN A 33 -12.67 5.08 14.89
CA ASN A 33 -12.83 4.67 16.30
C ASN A 33 -13.51 3.31 16.54
N GLN A 34 -13.99 2.61 15.51
CA GLN A 34 -14.48 1.23 15.60
C GLN A 34 -13.95 0.41 14.42
N PRO A 35 -12.63 0.23 14.32
CA PRO A 35 -12.02 -0.47 13.20
C PRO A 35 -12.53 -1.91 13.10
N GLY A 36 -12.72 -2.37 11.87
CA GLY A 36 -13.20 -3.72 11.62
C GLY A 36 -14.72 -3.89 11.71
N THR A 37 -15.50 -2.80 11.63
CA THR A 37 -16.96 -2.84 11.56
C THR A 37 -17.47 -2.38 10.18
N PRO A 38 -18.65 -2.89 9.72
CA PRO A 38 -19.17 -2.51 8.42
C PRO A 38 -19.75 -1.09 8.42
N PRO A 39 -19.92 -0.46 7.22
CA PRO A 39 -20.60 0.82 7.08
C PRO A 39 -22.00 0.80 7.68
N THR A 40 -22.30 1.78 8.54
CA THR A 40 -23.59 1.89 9.24
C THR A 40 -24.75 2.03 8.27
N GLY A 41 -25.86 1.34 8.56
CA GLY A 41 -27.11 1.45 7.80
C GLY A 41 -27.09 0.75 6.42
N LYS A 42 -26.05 -0.03 6.13
CA LYS A 42 -25.97 -0.82 4.90
C LYS A 42 -26.26 -2.29 5.18
N THR A 43 -27.01 -2.93 4.27
CA THR A 43 -27.19 -4.39 4.26
C THR A 43 -25.94 -5.09 3.72
N ALA A 44 -25.82 -6.39 3.95
CA ALA A 44 -24.71 -7.17 3.39
C ALA A 44 -24.65 -7.10 1.86
N ALA A 45 -25.80 -7.06 1.20
CA ALA A 45 -25.93 -6.92 -0.24
C ALA A 45 -25.49 -5.56 -0.79
N GLN A 46 -25.45 -4.52 0.04
CA GLN A 46 -25.04 -3.17 -0.38
C GLN A 46 -23.56 -2.86 -0.15
N ILE A 47 -22.76 -3.84 0.26
CA ILE A 47 -21.36 -3.63 0.60
C ILE A 47 -20.48 -4.51 -0.29
N TYR A 48 -19.48 -3.91 -0.91
CA TYR A 48 -18.31 -4.59 -1.48
C TYR A 48 -17.15 -4.49 -0.49
N ALA A 49 -16.89 -5.57 0.23
CA ALA A 49 -15.83 -5.63 1.23
C ALA A 49 -14.49 -6.06 0.62
N THR A 50 -13.41 -5.36 0.95
CA THR A 50 -12.06 -5.69 0.49
C THR A 50 -11.05 -5.77 1.62
N VAL A 51 -10.08 -6.67 1.44
CA VAL A 51 -8.97 -6.97 2.34
C VAL A 51 -7.68 -7.21 1.53
N GLY A 52 -6.57 -7.55 2.16
CA GLY A 52 -5.39 -8.09 1.47
C GLY A 52 -4.13 -7.23 1.65
N ALA A 53 -3.41 -6.95 0.56
CA ALA A 53 -2.10 -6.32 0.61
C ALA A 53 -2.10 -4.98 1.35
N ASP A 54 -1.15 -4.84 2.29
CA ASP A 54 -0.90 -3.60 3.01
C ASP A 54 -0.29 -2.51 2.10
N ALA A 55 0.55 -2.91 1.15
CA ALA A 55 1.33 -1.98 0.33
C ALA A 55 0.50 -0.90 -0.39
N PHE A 56 -0.81 -1.13 -0.61
CA PHE A 56 -1.73 -0.15 -1.20
C PHE A 56 -3.11 -0.12 -0.53
N ALA A 57 -3.15 -0.39 0.78
CA ALA A 57 -4.39 -0.33 1.57
C ALA A 57 -5.00 1.07 1.53
N GLU A 58 -4.23 2.09 1.82
CA GLU A 58 -4.69 3.49 1.87
C GLU A 58 -5.12 4.01 0.49
N LEU A 59 -4.46 3.58 -0.58
CA LEU A 59 -4.90 3.84 -1.94
C LEU A 59 -6.30 3.26 -2.18
N THR A 60 -6.56 2.04 -1.69
CA THR A 60 -7.89 1.41 -1.81
C THR A 60 -8.91 2.09 -0.89
N ASN A 61 -8.49 2.63 0.25
CA ASN A 61 -9.34 3.47 1.10
C ASN A 61 -9.75 4.75 0.37
N ASN A 62 -8.83 5.39 -0.38
CA ASN A 62 -9.15 6.53 -1.24
C ASN A 62 -10.10 6.14 -2.38
N LEU A 63 -9.89 4.99 -3.03
CA LEU A 63 -10.82 4.44 -4.02
C LEU A 63 -12.22 4.28 -3.41
N ALA A 64 -12.33 3.68 -2.22
CA ALA A 64 -13.60 3.51 -1.52
C ALA A 64 -14.28 4.87 -1.24
N THR A 65 -13.53 5.84 -0.74
CA THR A 65 -14.02 7.20 -0.47
C THR A 65 -14.57 7.86 -1.72
N LYS A 66 -13.81 7.88 -2.81
CA LYS A 66 -14.22 8.50 -4.08
C LYS A 66 -15.37 7.74 -4.75
N TYR A 67 -15.32 6.40 -4.75
CA TYR A 67 -16.41 5.59 -5.31
C TYR A 67 -17.73 5.81 -4.57
N ASN A 68 -17.69 5.82 -3.24
CA ASN A 68 -18.88 6.00 -2.40
C ASN A 68 -19.47 7.41 -2.47
N ALA A 69 -18.66 8.41 -2.84
CA ALA A 69 -19.09 9.82 -2.97
C ALA A 69 -19.70 10.18 -4.34
N GLN A 70 -19.87 9.21 -5.25
CA GLN A 70 -20.47 9.47 -6.57
C GLN A 70 -21.88 10.05 -6.46
N SER A 71 -22.25 10.86 -7.46
CA SER A 71 -23.62 11.38 -7.62
C SER A 71 -24.13 11.05 -9.03
N PRO A 72 -25.20 10.26 -9.17
CA PRO A 72 -26.00 9.64 -8.09
C PRO A 72 -25.20 8.63 -7.26
N ALA A 73 -25.62 8.43 -6.01
CA ALA A 73 -24.97 7.49 -5.10
C ALA A 73 -24.98 6.06 -5.68
N PRO A 74 -23.86 5.30 -5.56
CA PRO A 74 -23.81 3.95 -6.08
C PRO A 74 -24.72 3.00 -5.28
N SER A 75 -25.25 1.97 -5.93
CA SER A 75 -26.08 0.94 -5.30
C SER A 75 -25.32 0.16 -4.21
N HIS A 76 -24.03 0.02 -4.39
CA HIS A 76 -23.12 -0.63 -3.44
C HIS A 76 -22.05 0.36 -2.98
N VAL A 77 -21.64 0.26 -1.73
CA VAL A 77 -20.51 1.00 -1.19
C VAL A 77 -19.31 0.07 -1.06
N ILE A 78 -18.10 0.59 -1.29
CA ILE A 78 -16.87 -0.13 -1.02
C ILE A 78 -16.51 0.08 0.46
N ALA A 79 -16.23 -1.02 1.17
CA ALA A 79 -15.68 -1.04 2.52
C ALA A 79 -14.28 -1.66 2.47
N SER A 80 -13.26 -0.86 2.71
CA SER A 80 -11.86 -1.29 2.69
C SER A 80 -11.38 -1.54 4.12
N TYR A 81 -10.77 -2.70 4.35
CA TYR A 81 -10.21 -3.11 5.64
C TYR A 81 -8.71 -3.28 5.51
N ASP A 82 -7.94 -2.66 6.38
CA ASP A 82 -6.49 -2.72 6.37
C ASP A 82 -5.96 -4.11 6.69
N ALA A 83 -4.73 -4.38 6.33
CA ALA A 83 -4.05 -5.66 6.60
C ALA A 83 -3.76 -5.87 8.10
N ILE A 84 -3.59 -4.77 8.83
CA ILE A 84 -3.47 -4.73 10.29
C ILE A 84 -4.51 -3.76 10.86
N ASN A 85 -4.85 -3.91 12.12
CA ASN A 85 -5.75 -2.96 12.78
C ASN A 85 -5.06 -1.58 12.86
N PRO A 86 -5.63 -0.52 12.28
CA PRO A 86 -4.96 0.78 12.20
C PRO A 86 -4.87 1.50 13.57
N VAL A 87 -5.62 1.04 14.58
CA VAL A 87 -5.61 1.60 15.94
C VAL A 87 -4.65 0.85 16.85
N THR A 88 -4.69 -0.50 16.81
CA THR A 88 -3.91 -1.33 17.73
C THR A 88 -2.58 -1.80 17.14
N GLY A 89 -2.42 -1.74 15.80
CA GLY A 89 -1.27 -2.32 15.10
C GLY A 89 -1.26 -3.86 15.08
N VAL A 90 -2.33 -4.52 15.55
CA VAL A 90 -2.40 -5.98 15.65
C VAL A 90 -2.91 -6.57 14.34
N ALA A 91 -2.24 -7.66 13.90
CA ALA A 91 -2.65 -8.45 12.74
C ALA A 91 -3.55 -9.63 13.15
N GLY A 92 -4.35 -10.14 12.22
CA GLY A 92 -5.11 -11.39 12.39
C GLY A 92 -6.34 -11.31 13.29
N GLU A 93 -6.68 -10.13 13.81
CA GLU A 93 -7.94 -9.92 14.53
C GLU A 93 -9.15 -10.20 13.65
N ASN A 94 -10.26 -10.59 14.24
CA ASN A 94 -11.52 -10.70 13.51
C ASN A 94 -12.08 -9.32 13.14
N ILE A 95 -12.54 -9.21 11.91
CA ILE A 95 -13.26 -8.03 11.40
C ILE A 95 -14.67 -8.42 10.98
N THR A 96 -15.60 -7.52 11.16
CA THR A 96 -16.98 -7.66 10.64
C THR A 96 -17.09 -6.89 9.34
N THR A 97 -16.92 -7.58 8.22
CA THR A 97 -16.86 -6.93 6.89
C THR A 97 -18.22 -6.49 6.37
N LYS A 98 -19.28 -7.20 6.78
CA LYS A 98 -20.69 -6.93 6.44
C LYS A 98 -21.58 -7.40 7.60
N PRO A 99 -22.85 -6.99 7.68
CA PRO A 99 -23.79 -7.64 8.59
C PRO A 99 -23.77 -9.17 8.46
N GLY A 100 -23.59 -9.88 9.55
CA GLY A 100 -23.46 -11.33 9.58
C GLY A 100 -22.15 -11.92 9.05
N CYS A 101 -21.13 -11.13 8.89
CA CYS A 101 -19.81 -11.52 8.36
C CYS A 101 -18.69 -11.24 9.36
N SER A 102 -18.20 -12.27 10.03
CA SER A 102 -17.00 -12.21 10.86
C SER A 102 -15.91 -13.06 10.23
N VAL A 103 -14.78 -12.46 9.89
CA VAL A 103 -13.64 -13.13 9.27
C VAL A 103 -12.33 -12.71 9.95
N ALA A 104 -11.35 -13.61 10.00
CA ALA A 104 -10.01 -13.24 10.40
C ALA A 104 -9.45 -12.22 9.38
N ARG A 105 -8.87 -11.13 9.86
CA ARG A 105 -8.26 -10.07 9.04
C ARG A 105 -7.08 -10.64 8.24
N PRO A 106 -7.16 -10.73 6.89
CA PRO A 106 -6.05 -11.20 6.10
C PRO A 106 -4.91 -10.18 6.08
N ASN A 107 -3.74 -10.58 6.56
CA ASN A 107 -2.55 -9.75 6.53
C ASN A 107 -1.70 -10.06 5.29
N GLY A 108 -1.85 -9.25 4.25
CA GLY A 108 -1.09 -9.32 3.02
C GLY A 108 -1.81 -9.96 1.83
N ALA A 109 -1.21 -9.84 0.65
CA ALA A 109 -1.78 -10.31 -0.62
C ALA A 109 -2.06 -11.82 -0.63
N ASN A 110 -1.11 -12.63 -0.19
CA ASN A 110 -1.26 -14.09 -0.18
C ASN A 110 -2.37 -14.53 0.78
N ALA A 111 -2.45 -13.91 1.96
CA ALA A 111 -3.52 -14.21 2.92
C ALA A 111 -4.91 -13.88 2.34
N GLY A 112 -5.05 -12.72 1.69
CA GLY A 112 -6.30 -12.34 1.03
C GLY A 112 -6.67 -13.27 -0.13
N ILE A 113 -5.73 -13.59 -1.01
CA ILE A 113 -5.94 -14.50 -2.14
C ILE A 113 -6.33 -15.91 -1.67
N THR A 114 -5.74 -16.38 -0.57
CA THR A 114 -6.12 -17.67 0.04
C THR A 114 -7.50 -17.59 0.68
N ALA A 115 -7.84 -16.47 1.30
CA ALA A 115 -9.12 -16.32 2.00
C ALA A 115 -10.32 -16.25 1.05
N ILE A 116 -10.21 -15.59 -0.11
CA ILE A 116 -11.35 -15.29 -0.99
C ILE A 116 -12.05 -16.54 -1.56
N PRO A 117 -11.38 -17.64 -1.97
CA PRO A 117 -12.05 -18.86 -2.42
C PRO A 117 -12.78 -19.60 -1.30
N HIS A 118 -12.30 -19.47 -0.05
CA HIS A 118 -12.84 -20.16 1.13
C HIS A 118 -13.72 -19.25 2.01
N ASN A 119 -14.07 -18.13 1.49
CA ASN A 119 -14.75 -17.04 2.16
C ASN A 119 -16.18 -17.42 2.57
N PRO A 120 -16.56 -17.28 3.85
CA PRO A 120 -17.91 -17.58 4.30
C PRO A 120 -18.93 -16.60 3.70
N LYS A 121 -20.18 -17.02 3.71
CA LYS A 121 -21.31 -16.13 3.42
C LYS A 121 -21.87 -15.53 4.69
N SER A 122 -22.51 -14.37 4.54
CA SER A 122 -23.22 -13.67 5.62
C SER A 122 -24.25 -14.58 6.28
N THR A 123 -24.25 -14.65 7.60
CA THR A 123 -25.24 -15.41 8.38
C THR A 123 -26.61 -14.72 8.43
N VAL A 124 -26.70 -13.47 7.97
CA VAL A 124 -27.96 -12.71 7.96
C VAL A 124 -28.78 -12.99 6.70
N ASP A 125 -28.12 -13.07 5.51
CA ASP A 125 -28.83 -13.31 4.26
C ASP A 125 -28.42 -14.61 3.53
N GLY A 126 -27.32 -15.24 3.91
CA GLY A 126 -26.84 -16.51 3.36
C GLY A 126 -26.36 -16.46 1.90
N SER A 127 -26.53 -15.35 1.21
CA SER A 127 -26.19 -15.19 -0.21
C SER A 127 -24.88 -14.44 -0.43
N GLN A 128 -24.62 -13.42 0.35
CA GLN A 128 -23.49 -12.50 0.18
C GLN A 128 -22.21 -13.03 0.80
N TYR A 129 -21.15 -13.12 0.03
CA TYR A 129 -19.82 -13.43 0.55
C TYR A 129 -19.28 -12.33 1.46
N CYS A 130 -18.53 -12.69 2.47
CA CYS A 130 -17.96 -11.76 3.45
C CYS A 130 -16.80 -10.92 2.90
N ILE A 131 -16.11 -11.41 1.85
CA ILE A 131 -15.07 -10.69 1.12
C ILE A 131 -15.44 -10.71 -0.37
N ASP A 132 -15.49 -9.57 -1.02
CA ASP A 132 -15.87 -9.46 -2.43
C ASP A 132 -14.67 -9.36 -3.35
N PHE A 133 -13.64 -8.61 -2.93
CA PHE A 133 -12.40 -8.51 -3.68
C PHE A 133 -11.19 -8.37 -2.76
N VAL A 134 -10.02 -8.60 -3.32
CA VAL A 134 -8.75 -8.62 -2.58
C VAL A 134 -7.72 -7.72 -3.27
N ARG A 135 -7.02 -6.92 -2.49
CA ARG A 135 -5.82 -6.21 -2.92
C ARG A 135 -4.68 -7.21 -3.09
N SER A 136 -4.09 -7.29 -4.28
CA SER A 136 -2.96 -8.17 -4.56
C SER A 136 -1.76 -7.40 -5.10
N SER A 137 -0.62 -7.53 -4.44
CA SER A 137 0.67 -7.01 -4.88
C SER A 137 1.48 -8.02 -5.69
N ARG A 138 0.84 -9.08 -6.20
CA ARG A 138 1.39 -10.05 -7.13
C ARG A 138 0.39 -10.45 -8.21
N ALA A 139 0.91 -10.96 -9.32
CA ALA A 139 0.10 -11.55 -10.38
C ALA A 139 -0.56 -12.86 -9.91
N LYS A 140 -1.53 -13.33 -10.71
CA LYS A 140 -2.17 -14.63 -10.58
C LYS A 140 -1.12 -15.74 -10.65
N GLY A 141 -1.19 -16.65 -9.70
CA GLY A 141 -0.36 -17.85 -9.67
C GLY A 141 -1.06 -19.05 -10.30
N THR A 142 -0.44 -20.20 -10.13
CA THR A 142 -0.92 -21.50 -10.66
C THR A 142 -1.62 -22.36 -9.60
N ALA A 143 -1.78 -21.85 -8.37
CA ALA A 143 -2.46 -22.59 -7.30
C ALA A 143 -3.94 -22.87 -7.67
N ALA A 144 -4.43 -24.06 -7.35
CA ALA A 144 -5.79 -24.49 -7.71
C ALA A 144 -6.87 -23.52 -7.20
N GLY A 145 -6.68 -22.92 -6.01
CA GLY A 145 -7.60 -21.92 -5.46
C GLY A 145 -7.67 -20.62 -6.27
N GLU A 146 -6.69 -20.33 -7.12
CA GLU A 146 -6.65 -19.14 -7.96
C GLU A 146 -7.32 -19.32 -9.33
N ALA A 147 -7.61 -20.57 -9.73
CA ALA A 147 -8.22 -20.87 -11.04
C ALA A 147 -9.56 -20.11 -11.23
N ASN A 148 -10.33 -19.95 -10.16
CA ASN A 148 -11.62 -19.26 -10.16
C ASN A 148 -11.54 -17.78 -9.76
N LEU A 149 -10.36 -17.17 -9.88
CA LEU A 149 -10.14 -15.75 -9.60
C LEU A 149 -9.72 -15.01 -10.87
N THR A 150 -10.18 -13.77 -10.98
CA THR A 150 -9.75 -12.80 -11.99
C THR A 150 -8.98 -11.67 -11.31
N PHE A 151 -7.79 -11.38 -11.83
CA PHE A 151 -6.91 -10.32 -11.36
C PHE A 151 -6.96 -9.15 -12.35
N TYR A 152 -7.49 -8.00 -11.93
CA TYR A 152 -7.55 -6.78 -12.72
C TYR A 152 -6.34 -5.90 -12.40
N ALA A 153 -5.49 -5.66 -13.39
CA ALA A 153 -4.30 -4.83 -13.24
C ALA A 153 -4.68 -3.37 -12.91
N GLN A 154 -4.02 -2.77 -11.92
CA GLN A 154 -4.34 -1.44 -11.42
C GLN A 154 -3.22 -0.44 -11.71
N SER A 155 -2.03 -0.66 -11.16
CA SER A 155 -0.92 0.28 -11.20
C SER A 155 0.43 -0.42 -11.16
N ARG A 156 1.49 0.34 -11.46
CA ARG A 156 2.87 -0.11 -11.32
C ARG A 156 3.37 0.18 -9.92
N ASP A 157 4.09 -0.76 -9.36
CA ASP A 157 4.92 -0.64 -8.16
C ASP A 157 6.28 -1.26 -8.42
N ALA A 158 7.20 -1.02 -7.51
CA ALA A 158 8.49 -1.69 -7.45
C ALA A 158 8.90 -1.91 -5.99
N VAL A 159 9.87 -2.77 -5.79
CA VAL A 159 10.58 -2.88 -4.53
C VAL A 159 12.01 -2.42 -4.69
N SER A 160 12.59 -1.89 -3.63
CA SER A 160 14.01 -1.61 -3.50
C SER A 160 14.44 -1.88 -2.06
N TYR A 161 15.63 -1.52 -1.71
CA TYR A 161 16.07 -1.48 -0.33
C TYR A 161 16.03 -0.05 0.21
N ALA A 162 15.95 0.09 1.52
CA ALA A 162 16.12 1.35 2.22
C ALA A 162 17.29 1.24 3.19
N VAL A 163 18.02 2.35 3.36
CA VAL A 163 19.15 2.52 4.29
C VAL A 163 19.01 3.85 5.00
N ILE A 164 19.60 3.99 6.19
CA ILE A 164 19.65 5.28 6.88
C ILE A 164 20.70 6.19 6.22
N GLY A 165 20.32 7.42 5.98
CA GLY A 165 21.11 8.40 5.21
C GLY A 165 22.51 8.66 5.77
N ASN A 166 23.46 9.03 4.91
CA ASN A 166 24.89 9.27 5.17
C ASN A 166 25.59 8.11 5.88
N ALA A 167 25.05 6.95 5.74
CA ALA A 167 25.38 5.74 6.43
C ALA A 167 26.58 5.02 5.83
N TYR A 168 26.80 3.86 6.32
CA TYR A 168 27.86 2.97 5.86
C TYR A 168 27.59 2.43 4.44
N ALA A 169 26.34 2.37 4.00
CA ALA A 169 25.98 1.91 2.67
C ALA A 169 26.63 2.77 1.57
N PRO A 170 27.04 2.16 0.42
CA PRO A 170 27.64 2.90 -0.67
C PRO A 170 26.62 3.87 -1.31
N THR A 171 27.13 4.99 -1.82
CA THR A 171 26.33 5.94 -2.63
C THR A 171 26.12 5.48 -4.07
N THR A 172 26.86 4.48 -4.50
CA THR A 172 26.69 3.82 -5.81
C THR A 172 25.60 2.76 -5.75
N PRO A 173 24.98 2.42 -6.89
CA PRO A 173 23.96 1.37 -6.93
C PRO A 173 24.51 0.03 -6.43
N LEU A 174 23.77 -0.65 -5.56
CA LEU A 174 24.04 -2.04 -5.24
C LEU A 174 23.53 -2.93 -6.40
N THR A 175 24.32 -3.92 -6.76
CA THR A 175 23.90 -4.93 -7.74
C THR A 175 22.94 -5.94 -7.13
N THR A 176 22.14 -6.60 -7.96
CA THR A 176 21.29 -7.72 -7.54
C THR A 176 22.11 -8.80 -6.79
N ALA A 177 23.33 -9.10 -7.25
CA ALA A 177 24.22 -10.07 -6.60
C ALA A 177 24.65 -9.60 -5.19
N GLN A 178 25.10 -8.35 -5.07
CA GLN A 178 25.46 -7.77 -3.76
C GLN A 178 24.29 -7.78 -2.78
N LEU A 179 23.08 -7.39 -3.25
CA LEU A 179 21.88 -7.46 -2.42
C LEU A 179 21.58 -8.90 -1.97
N LYS A 180 21.72 -9.87 -2.88
CA LYS A 180 21.56 -11.28 -2.52
C LYS A 180 22.55 -11.69 -1.44
N ASP A 181 23.83 -11.38 -1.62
CA ASP A 181 24.91 -11.75 -0.69
C ASP A 181 24.72 -11.09 0.69
N ILE A 182 24.26 -9.82 0.73
CA ILE A 182 23.90 -9.12 1.96
C ILE A 182 22.75 -9.83 2.68
N PHE A 183 21.65 -10.10 1.96
CA PHE A 183 20.45 -10.69 2.59
C PHE A 183 20.62 -12.18 2.92
N GLU A 184 21.54 -12.88 2.29
CA GLU A 184 21.96 -14.24 2.69
C GLU A 184 23.09 -14.22 3.74
N CYS A 185 23.52 -13.04 4.21
CA CYS A 185 24.59 -12.83 5.21
C CYS A 185 25.94 -13.47 4.81
N THR A 186 26.22 -13.57 3.52
CA THR A 186 27.54 -13.95 3.01
C THR A 186 28.46 -12.73 2.88
N VAL A 187 27.89 -11.54 2.74
CA VAL A 187 28.53 -10.24 2.89
C VAL A 187 27.97 -9.60 4.17
N THR A 188 28.83 -9.27 5.11
CA THR A 188 28.47 -8.80 6.45
C THR A 188 29.06 -7.45 6.83
N ASP A 189 29.95 -6.90 6.00
CA ASP A 189 30.54 -5.56 6.20
C ASP A 189 30.30 -4.71 4.97
N TRP A 190 29.90 -3.45 5.19
CA TRP A 190 29.59 -2.51 4.11
C TRP A 190 30.79 -2.20 3.19
N SER A 191 32.03 -2.33 3.70
CA SER A 191 33.22 -2.13 2.88
C SER A 191 33.39 -3.16 1.76
N GLU A 192 32.82 -4.36 1.92
CA GLU A 192 32.86 -5.42 0.91
C GLU A 192 32.05 -5.07 -0.35
N VAL A 193 31.11 -4.13 -0.23
CA VAL A 193 30.26 -3.65 -1.33
C VAL A 193 30.54 -2.19 -1.71
N GLY A 194 31.64 -1.62 -1.22
CA GLY A 194 32.10 -0.27 -1.56
C GLY A 194 31.55 0.83 -0.65
N GLY A 195 31.03 0.47 0.50
CA GLY A 195 30.62 1.36 1.59
C GLY A 195 31.74 1.67 2.57
N GLN A 196 31.41 2.23 3.72
CA GLN A 196 32.32 2.41 4.84
C GLN A 196 32.45 1.10 5.65
N ALA A 197 33.62 0.85 6.27
CA ALA A 197 33.79 -0.33 7.11
C ALA A 197 32.81 -0.30 8.31
N GLY A 198 32.08 -1.37 8.47
CA GLY A 198 31.11 -1.58 9.55
C GLY A 198 30.10 -2.67 9.21
N ASP A 199 29.60 -3.33 10.24
CA ASP A 199 28.68 -4.46 10.10
C ASP A 199 27.40 -4.05 9.33
N ILE A 200 26.84 -4.98 8.56
CA ILE A 200 25.54 -4.80 7.90
C ILE A 200 24.45 -5.33 8.83
N HIS A 201 23.49 -4.47 9.16
CA HIS A 201 22.33 -4.83 9.97
C HIS A 201 21.12 -5.06 9.07
N VAL A 202 20.69 -6.31 8.93
CA VAL A 202 19.58 -6.70 8.05
C VAL A 202 18.26 -6.66 8.81
N TYR A 203 17.35 -5.80 8.38
CA TYR A 203 16.00 -5.67 8.94
C TYR A 203 14.99 -6.39 8.05
N LEU A 204 14.35 -7.43 8.57
CA LEU A 204 13.41 -8.26 7.83
C LEU A 204 11.96 -7.96 8.22
N PRO A 205 11.09 -7.60 7.28
CA PRO A 205 9.65 -7.59 7.50
C PRO A 205 9.10 -8.98 7.85
N PRO A 206 7.87 -9.07 8.39
CA PRO A 206 7.24 -10.37 8.67
C PRO A 206 7.24 -11.29 7.44
N SER A 207 7.38 -12.60 7.66
CA SER A 207 7.41 -13.60 6.58
C SER A 207 6.16 -13.60 5.69
N SER A 208 5.03 -13.12 6.21
CA SER A 208 3.78 -12.94 5.47
C SER A 208 3.78 -11.69 4.57
N ALA A 209 4.78 -10.80 4.70
CA ALA A 209 4.84 -9.57 3.92
C ALA A 209 5.17 -9.85 2.44
N ALA A 210 4.26 -9.49 1.56
CA ALA A 210 4.47 -9.67 0.12
C ALA A 210 5.63 -8.82 -0.43
N THR A 211 5.96 -7.70 0.20
CA THR A 211 7.12 -6.88 -0.15
C THR A 211 8.42 -7.65 0.10
N LEU A 212 8.55 -8.33 1.24
CA LEU A 212 9.71 -9.19 1.51
C LEU A 212 9.81 -10.32 0.48
N THR A 213 8.74 -11.09 0.29
CA THR A 213 8.74 -12.21 -0.66
C THR A 213 9.14 -11.75 -2.06
N PHE A 214 8.56 -10.65 -2.54
CA PHE A 214 8.85 -10.14 -3.87
C PHE A 214 10.27 -9.60 -3.98
N PHE A 215 10.77 -8.89 -2.97
CA PHE A 215 12.15 -8.41 -2.93
C PHE A 215 13.16 -9.56 -2.99
N LEU A 216 12.96 -10.61 -2.18
CA LEU A 216 13.84 -11.78 -2.18
C LEU A 216 13.83 -12.50 -3.53
N GLN A 217 12.66 -12.63 -4.18
CA GLN A 217 12.58 -13.15 -5.55
C GLN A 217 13.33 -12.27 -6.55
N ALA A 218 13.20 -10.94 -6.43
CA ALA A 218 13.88 -10.00 -7.33
C ALA A 218 15.41 -10.08 -7.25
N ILE A 219 15.95 -10.37 -6.07
CA ILE A 219 17.39 -10.58 -5.87
C ILE A 219 17.83 -12.04 -6.05
N GLY A 220 16.93 -12.93 -6.45
CA GLY A 220 17.25 -14.33 -6.76
C GLY A 220 17.50 -15.22 -5.54
N THR A 221 16.79 -14.97 -4.43
CA THR A 221 16.85 -15.80 -3.23
C THR A 221 15.48 -16.09 -2.63
N SER A 222 15.43 -16.72 -1.47
CA SER A 222 14.23 -17.09 -0.73
C SER A 222 14.41 -16.83 0.76
N LEU A 223 13.29 -16.70 1.50
CA LEU A 223 13.34 -16.56 2.95
C LEU A 223 14.06 -17.74 3.64
N THR A 224 13.92 -18.94 3.10
CA THR A 224 14.62 -20.13 3.61
C THR A 224 16.15 -19.97 3.52
N ASN A 225 16.66 -19.44 2.39
CA ASN A 225 18.09 -19.20 2.23
C ASN A 225 18.58 -18.10 3.18
N VAL A 226 17.82 -17.01 3.29
CA VAL A 226 18.11 -15.91 4.22
C VAL A 226 18.19 -16.44 5.65
N GLN A 227 17.19 -17.20 6.08
CA GLN A 227 17.18 -17.79 7.42
C GLN A 227 18.32 -18.77 7.65
N ALA A 228 18.73 -19.55 6.64
CA ALA A 228 19.84 -20.47 6.74
C ALA A 228 21.20 -19.74 6.83
N GLY A 229 21.40 -18.72 6.00
CA GLY A 229 22.67 -17.95 5.97
C GLY A 229 22.83 -17.05 7.19
N CYS A 230 21.74 -16.43 7.64
CA CYS A 230 21.75 -15.46 8.74
C CYS A 230 21.48 -16.07 10.12
N ASN A 231 21.45 -17.39 10.23
CA ASN A 231 21.06 -18.08 11.45
C ASN A 231 21.95 -17.74 12.65
N GLY A 232 21.31 -17.18 13.69
CA GLY A 232 21.99 -16.86 14.95
C GLY A 232 22.90 -15.64 14.90
N LEU A 233 22.91 -14.87 13.78
CA LEU A 233 23.67 -13.63 13.70
C LEU A 233 22.98 -12.51 14.49
N PRO A 234 23.71 -11.76 15.33
CA PRO A 234 23.15 -10.67 16.12
C PRO A 234 22.79 -9.43 15.28
N THR A 235 23.18 -9.42 14.00
CA THR A 235 22.96 -8.32 13.05
C THR A 235 21.67 -8.46 12.24
N VAL A 236 20.78 -9.41 12.57
CA VAL A 236 19.49 -9.62 11.91
C VAL A 236 18.35 -9.21 12.84
N PHE A 237 17.57 -8.26 12.39
CA PHE A 237 16.50 -7.63 13.15
C PHE A 237 15.14 -7.83 12.47
N THR A 238 14.06 -7.55 13.18
CA THR A 238 12.70 -7.53 12.64
C THR A 238 12.20 -6.09 12.52
N THR A 239 11.44 -5.81 11.47
CA THR A 239 10.77 -4.53 11.27
C THR A 239 9.34 -4.74 10.79
N GLN A 240 8.52 -3.71 10.80
CA GLN A 240 7.29 -3.71 10.02
C GLN A 240 7.61 -3.42 8.54
N GLN A 241 6.80 -3.98 7.66
CA GLN A 241 6.88 -3.71 6.23
C GLN A 241 6.71 -2.20 5.97
N ASN A 242 7.63 -1.62 5.18
CA ASN A 242 7.61 -0.20 4.81
C ASN A 242 7.65 0.76 6.02
N ASP A 243 8.36 0.38 7.06
CA ASP A 243 8.64 1.20 8.25
C ASP A 243 10.14 1.31 8.47
N GLY A 244 10.70 2.48 8.15
CA GLY A 244 12.13 2.77 8.32
C GLY A 244 12.49 3.25 9.72
N ARG A 245 11.50 3.59 10.56
CA ARG A 245 11.75 4.13 11.92
C ARG A 245 12.44 3.13 12.84
N THR A 246 12.27 1.83 12.58
CA THR A 246 12.99 0.78 13.33
C THR A 246 14.49 0.79 13.09
N MET A 247 14.94 1.43 11.98
CA MET A 247 16.34 1.65 11.67
C MET A 247 16.85 3.02 12.15
N ASP A 248 15.99 3.88 12.71
CA ASP A 248 16.39 5.20 13.22
C ASP A 248 17.49 5.04 14.28
N GLY A 249 18.61 5.77 14.09
CA GLY A 249 19.78 5.64 14.96
C GLY A 249 20.69 4.45 14.64
N ASP A 250 20.34 3.61 13.66
CA ASP A 250 21.20 2.53 13.15
C ASP A 250 21.69 2.82 11.73
N PRO A 251 22.83 3.50 11.57
CA PRO A 251 23.36 3.88 10.25
C PRO A 251 23.86 2.69 9.42
N GLN A 252 23.89 1.49 9.98
CA GLN A 252 24.31 0.24 9.33
C GLN A 252 23.12 -0.57 8.79
N GLY A 253 21.89 -0.10 9.04
CA GLY A 253 20.65 -0.80 8.70
C GLY A 253 20.32 -0.83 7.21
N ILE A 254 19.81 -1.98 6.75
CA ILE A 254 19.22 -2.18 5.43
C ILE A 254 17.91 -2.98 5.55
N ALA A 255 16.87 -2.55 4.85
CA ALA A 255 15.55 -3.22 4.83
C ALA A 255 14.94 -3.23 3.42
N PRO A 256 14.16 -4.26 3.04
CA PRO A 256 13.30 -4.21 1.84
C PRO A 256 12.22 -3.14 1.99
N TYR A 257 11.95 -2.39 0.91
CA TYR A 257 10.94 -1.34 0.90
C TYR A 257 10.16 -1.29 -0.42
N ALA A 258 8.84 -1.07 -0.35
CA ALA A 258 8.03 -0.82 -1.54
C ALA A 258 8.22 0.64 -1.99
N VAL A 259 8.56 0.84 -3.25
CA VAL A 259 8.89 2.17 -3.79
C VAL A 259 7.67 3.10 -3.78
N THR A 260 6.49 2.60 -4.16
CA THR A 260 5.28 3.42 -4.15
C THR A 260 4.82 3.77 -2.74
N LYS A 261 5.02 2.88 -1.76
CA LYS A 261 4.71 3.19 -0.37
C LYS A 261 5.68 4.24 0.20
N TRP A 262 6.96 4.16 -0.15
CA TRP A 262 7.93 5.20 0.20
C TRP A 262 7.53 6.54 -0.39
N ALA A 263 7.18 6.59 -1.68
CA ALA A 263 6.70 7.81 -2.34
C ALA A 263 5.40 8.35 -1.74
N ALA A 264 4.45 7.47 -1.38
CA ALA A 264 3.24 7.87 -0.67
C ALA A 264 3.54 8.54 0.67
N GLN A 265 4.52 8.02 1.41
CA GLN A 265 4.96 8.62 2.68
C GLN A 265 5.70 9.96 2.48
N VAL A 266 6.32 10.20 1.31
CA VAL A 266 6.82 11.53 0.93
C VAL A 266 5.68 12.50 0.65
N ASN A 267 4.65 12.04 -0.05
CA ASN A 267 3.52 12.86 -0.46
C ASN A 267 2.54 13.17 0.67
N GLU A 268 2.50 12.35 1.70
CA GLU A 268 1.60 12.43 2.85
C GLU A 268 0.12 12.70 2.48
N PRO A 269 -0.47 11.97 1.52
CA PRO A 269 -1.88 12.14 1.23
C PRO A 269 -2.72 11.72 2.45
N THR A 270 -3.97 12.17 2.51
CA THR A 270 -4.87 11.84 3.61
C THR A 270 -4.89 10.33 3.91
N GLY A 271 -4.63 9.97 5.15
CA GLY A 271 -4.60 8.58 5.64
C GLY A 271 -3.21 7.92 5.58
N ILE A 272 -2.20 8.59 5.02
CA ILE A 272 -0.80 8.14 5.09
C ILE A 272 -0.09 8.87 6.23
N ASN A 273 0.65 8.10 7.03
CA ASN A 273 1.63 8.62 7.97
C ASN A 273 3.03 8.38 7.42
N ASP A 274 3.94 9.30 7.65
CA ASP A 274 5.35 9.11 7.31
C ASP A 274 6.01 8.17 8.32
N TYR A 275 6.34 6.98 7.86
CA TYR A 275 7.05 5.96 8.63
C TYR A 275 8.46 5.71 8.08
N ARG A 276 8.98 6.59 7.22
CA ARG A 276 10.32 6.44 6.64
C ARG A 276 11.41 6.63 7.69
N GLY A 277 11.16 7.47 8.72
CA GLY A 277 12.23 7.91 9.61
C GLY A 277 13.34 8.59 8.82
N GLY A 278 14.59 8.27 9.14
CA GLY A 278 15.78 8.72 8.39
C GLY A 278 16.12 7.88 7.14
N ALA A 279 15.25 6.94 6.73
CA ALA A 279 15.56 6.03 5.65
C ALA A 279 15.49 6.68 4.25
N HIS A 280 16.40 6.28 3.37
CA HIS A 280 16.45 6.62 1.95
C HIS A 280 16.28 5.37 1.10
N ILE A 281 15.52 5.49 0.00
CA ILE A 281 15.34 4.39 -0.94
C ILE A 281 16.61 4.22 -1.81
N GLY A 282 17.12 3.01 -1.92
CA GLY A 282 18.41 2.71 -2.56
C GLY A 282 18.31 2.51 -4.08
N LEU A 283 19.45 2.68 -4.74
CA LEU A 283 19.64 2.46 -6.18
C LEU A 283 20.02 0.99 -6.45
N VAL A 284 19.39 0.37 -7.43
CA VAL A 284 19.65 -1.05 -7.78
C VAL A 284 20.13 -1.14 -9.22
N ASN A 285 21.29 -1.80 -9.43
CA ASN A 285 21.92 -2.10 -10.73
C ASN A 285 22.27 -0.87 -11.58
N THR A 286 21.55 0.24 -11.45
CA THR A 286 21.70 1.44 -12.28
C THR A 286 21.60 2.70 -11.43
N THR A 287 22.02 3.84 -11.97
CA THR A 287 21.86 5.16 -11.34
C THR A 287 20.46 5.73 -11.50
N THR A 288 19.53 5.00 -12.15
CA THR A 288 18.14 5.42 -12.27
C THR A 288 17.46 5.42 -10.91
N ALA A 289 17.01 6.58 -10.45
CA ALA A 289 16.32 6.69 -9.17
C ALA A 289 15.01 5.88 -9.16
N PRO A 290 14.68 5.21 -8.04
CA PRO A 290 13.43 4.44 -7.91
C PRO A 290 12.19 5.31 -8.05
N THR A 291 12.29 6.58 -7.68
CA THR A 291 11.19 7.54 -7.74
C THR A 291 11.51 8.70 -8.69
N THR A 292 10.47 9.39 -9.11
CA THR A 292 10.50 10.63 -9.88
C THR A 292 9.33 11.50 -9.47
N THR A 293 9.23 12.70 -10.01
CA THR A 293 8.13 13.60 -9.69
C THR A 293 7.19 13.80 -10.87
N THR A 294 5.89 13.93 -10.57
CA THR A 294 4.86 14.34 -11.53
C THR A 294 4.01 15.47 -10.94
N THR A 295 3.26 16.17 -11.79
CA THR A 295 2.36 17.24 -11.35
C THR A 295 0.92 16.87 -11.70
N LEU A 296 0.03 16.90 -10.72
CA LEU A 296 -1.40 16.68 -10.87
C LEU A 296 -2.16 17.82 -10.21
N GLY A 297 -3.02 18.51 -10.96
CA GLY A 297 -3.81 19.64 -10.44
C GLY A 297 -2.95 20.79 -9.87
N GLY A 298 -1.72 20.97 -10.37
CA GLY A 298 -0.77 22.00 -9.87
C GLY A 298 0.02 21.57 -8.62
N VAL A 299 -0.24 20.40 -8.06
CA VAL A 299 0.50 19.83 -6.93
C VAL A 299 1.56 18.85 -7.46
N LYS A 300 2.78 18.95 -6.90
CA LYS A 300 3.88 18.04 -7.23
C LYS A 300 3.85 16.83 -6.32
N TYR A 301 3.91 15.65 -6.93
CA TYR A 301 3.91 14.37 -6.22
C TYR A 301 5.15 13.55 -6.56
N GLU A 302 5.70 12.87 -5.57
CA GLU A 302 6.68 11.80 -5.75
C GLU A 302 5.95 10.54 -6.19
N VAL A 303 6.44 9.86 -7.23
CA VAL A 303 5.85 8.62 -7.78
C VAL A 303 6.94 7.64 -8.18
N LEU A 304 6.58 6.37 -8.34
CA LEU A 304 7.47 5.39 -8.93
C LEU A 304 8.00 5.91 -10.28
N ASN A 305 9.32 5.83 -10.47
CA ASN A 305 9.94 6.07 -11.76
C ASN A 305 9.75 4.83 -12.67
N PRO A 306 8.97 4.91 -13.75
CA PRO A 306 8.73 3.77 -14.63
C PRO A 306 10.03 3.19 -15.22
N SER A 307 11.07 4.03 -15.39
CA SER A 307 12.36 3.60 -15.91
C SER A 307 13.16 2.78 -14.91
N PHE A 308 12.94 2.94 -13.59
CA PHE A 308 13.59 2.12 -12.57
C PHE A 308 13.19 0.64 -12.70
N ALA A 309 11.91 0.37 -12.88
CA ALA A 309 11.37 -0.99 -12.99
C ALA A 309 11.48 -1.54 -14.44
N SER A 310 12.57 -1.22 -15.15
CA SER A 310 12.84 -1.65 -16.52
C SER A 310 14.32 -2.02 -16.70
N GLY A 311 14.69 -2.60 -17.81
CA GLY A 311 16.09 -2.97 -18.12
C GLY A 311 16.71 -3.85 -17.02
N ALA A 312 17.88 -3.46 -16.51
CA ALA A 312 18.63 -4.22 -15.50
C ALA A 312 17.89 -4.37 -14.16
N SER A 313 16.93 -3.50 -13.85
CA SER A 313 16.12 -3.54 -12.62
C SER A 313 14.69 -4.03 -12.86
N ALA A 314 14.38 -4.61 -14.01
CA ALA A 314 13.03 -5.07 -14.37
C ALA A 314 12.45 -6.08 -13.38
N SER A 315 13.28 -6.93 -12.76
CA SER A 315 12.86 -7.90 -11.75
C SER A 315 12.31 -7.27 -10.47
N PHE A 316 12.62 -6.01 -10.21
CA PHE A 316 12.13 -5.27 -9.05
C PHE A 316 10.77 -4.62 -9.28
N GLY A 317 10.29 -4.57 -10.54
CA GLY A 317 8.97 -4.06 -10.90
C GLY A 317 7.86 -5.08 -10.71
N ARG A 318 6.70 -4.63 -10.22
CA ARG A 318 5.49 -5.45 -10.10
C ARG A 318 4.24 -4.64 -10.46
N ILE A 319 3.13 -5.36 -10.62
CA ILE A 319 1.81 -4.77 -10.83
C ILE A 319 0.95 -5.04 -9.59
N PHE A 320 0.17 -4.04 -9.19
CA PHE A 320 -0.91 -4.20 -8.23
C PHE A 320 -2.20 -4.60 -8.95
N PHE A 321 -2.96 -5.48 -8.31
CA PHE A 321 -4.20 -6.02 -8.85
C PHE A 321 -5.33 -5.92 -7.84
N ASN A 322 -6.55 -5.71 -8.33
CA ASN A 322 -7.78 -6.02 -7.61
C ASN A 322 -8.26 -7.39 -8.07
N THR A 323 -8.40 -8.31 -7.15
CA THR A 323 -8.72 -9.71 -7.43
C THR A 323 -10.13 -10.03 -6.97
N VAL A 324 -10.94 -10.55 -7.87
CA VAL A 324 -12.34 -10.97 -7.61
C VAL A 324 -12.54 -12.43 -7.96
N ARG A 325 -13.59 -13.05 -7.41
CA ARG A 325 -14.05 -14.35 -7.91
C ARG A 325 -14.60 -14.24 -9.33
N ASN A 326 -14.50 -15.29 -10.13
CA ASN A 326 -15.05 -15.33 -11.48
C ASN A 326 -16.58 -15.21 -11.48
N ASP A 327 -17.25 -15.66 -10.40
CA ASP A 327 -18.70 -15.54 -10.18
C ASP A 327 -19.16 -14.22 -9.51
N ALA A 328 -18.23 -13.28 -9.28
CA ALA A 328 -18.58 -11.95 -8.77
C ALA A 328 -19.53 -11.21 -9.73
N SER A 329 -20.35 -10.30 -9.18
CA SER A 329 -21.29 -9.53 -9.98
C SER A 329 -20.59 -8.69 -11.06
N ASP A 330 -21.29 -8.43 -12.16
CA ASP A 330 -20.77 -7.58 -13.23
C ASP A 330 -20.57 -6.14 -12.76
N ASP A 331 -21.39 -5.66 -11.83
CA ASP A 331 -21.24 -4.32 -11.22
C ASP A 331 -19.92 -4.20 -10.44
N LEU A 332 -19.54 -5.23 -9.66
CA LEU A 332 -18.24 -5.24 -8.98
C LEU A 332 -17.10 -5.26 -9.98
N LYS A 333 -17.16 -6.13 -10.98
CA LYS A 333 -16.14 -6.23 -12.03
C LYS A 333 -16.03 -4.94 -12.84
N ALA A 334 -17.16 -4.23 -13.05
CA ALA A 334 -17.20 -2.96 -13.77
C ALA A 334 -16.36 -1.86 -13.11
N ILE A 335 -16.11 -1.94 -11.81
CA ILE A 335 -15.24 -0.98 -11.10
C ILE A 335 -13.80 -1.08 -11.62
N PHE A 336 -13.32 -2.29 -11.92
CA PHE A 336 -11.90 -2.59 -12.16
C PHE A 336 -11.54 -2.89 -13.61
N LYS A 337 -12.49 -3.28 -14.46
CA LYS A 337 -12.24 -3.59 -15.88
C LYS A 337 -11.81 -2.36 -16.69
N PRO A 338 -11.27 -2.51 -17.91
CA PRO A 338 -10.93 -1.38 -18.78
C PRO A 338 -12.10 -0.41 -18.92
N GLY A 339 -11.83 0.89 -18.77
CA GLY A 339 -12.86 1.92 -18.78
C GLY A 339 -13.77 1.94 -17.53
N GLY A 340 -13.50 1.12 -16.52
CA GLY A 340 -14.20 1.15 -15.25
C GLY A 340 -13.81 2.33 -14.36
N PHE A 341 -14.51 2.49 -13.24
CA PHE A 341 -14.34 3.64 -12.34
C PHE A 341 -12.86 3.88 -11.96
N LEU A 342 -12.15 2.82 -11.57
CA LEU A 342 -10.74 2.93 -11.19
C LEU A 342 -9.88 3.49 -12.34
N CYS A 343 -10.06 2.97 -13.56
CA CYS A 343 -9.26 3.38 -14.70
C CYS A 343 -9.61 4.79 -15.21
N GLN A 344 -10.86 5.22 -15.06
CA GLN A 344 -11.29 6.58 -15.42
C GLN A 344 -10.73 7.64 -14.46
N HIS A 345 -10.50 7.28 -13.19
CA HIS A 345 -9.99 8.16 -12.14
C HIS A 345 -8.57 7.82 -11.71
N ALA A 346 -7.81 7.11 -12.56
CA ALA A 346 -6.52 6.53 -12.19
C ALA A 346 -5.51 7.57 -11.65
N ASP A 347 -5.38 8.74 -12.30
CA ASP A 347 -4.43 9.75 -11.87
C ASP A 347 -4.75 10.26 -10.46
N GLU A 348 -6.02 10.61 -10.20
CA GLU A 348 -6.46 11.13 -8.91
C GLU A 348 -6.41 10.09 -7.78
N LEU A 349 -6.61 8.83 -8.14
CA LEU A 349 -6.61 7.73 -7.17
C LEU A 349 -5.20 7.23 -6.84
N LEU A 350 -4.30 7.24 -7.81
CA LEU A 350 -3.03 6.51 -7.73
C LEU A 350 -1.82 7.43 -7.48
N VAL A 351 -1.76 8.60 -8.17
CA VAL A 351 -0.61 9.51 -8.13
C VAL A 351 -0.32 10.04 -6.73
N PRO A 352 -1.29 10.49 -5.93
CA PRO A 352 -1.01 10.93 -4.56
C PRO A 352 -0.38 9.85 -3.68
N PHE A 353 -0.68 8.58 -3.96
CA PHE A 353 -0.14 7.41 -3.25
C PHE A 353 1.12 6.84 -3.90
N GLY A 354 1.87 7.66 -4.65
CA GLY A 354 3.17 7.30 -5.19
C GLY A 354 3.13 6.30 -6.36
N ASN A 355 1.95 5.90 -6.81
CA ASN A 355 1.80 4.92 -7.89
C ASN A 355 1.84 5.60 -9.26
N THR A 356 2.41 4.89 -10.24
CA THR A 356 2.29 5.27 -11.64
C THR A 356 1.12 4.49 -12.26
N PRO A 357 0.08 5.18 -12.75
CA PRO A 357 -1.05 4.54 -13.41
C PRO A 357 -0.62 3.69 -14.61
N LEU A 358 -1.33 2.60 -14.83
CA LEU A 358 -1.31 1.90 -16.12
C LEU A 358 -2.17 2.71 -17.10
N GLY A 359 -1.69 2.87 -18.34
CA GLY A 359 -2.47 3.54 -19.40
C GLY A 359 -3.74 2.77 -19.75
N ASN A 360 -4.65 3.44 -20.46
CA ASN A 360 -5.91 2.85 -20.94
C ASN A 360 -5.79 2.22 -22.36
N ASP A 361 -4.61 2.23 -22.95
CA ASP A 361 -4.37 1.61 -24.26
C ASP A 361 -4.37 0.08 -24.13
N THR A 362 -5.46 -0.54 -24.55
CA THR A 362 -5.66 -1.99 -24.50
C THR A 362 -4.75 -2.78 -25.45
N SER A 363 -4.05 -2.10 -26.37
CA SER A 363 -3.02 -2.71 -27.23
C SER A 363 -1.67 -2.84 -26.54
N ALA A 364 -1.45 -2.12 -25.45
CA ALA A 364 -0.24 -2.22 -24.67
C ALA A 364 -0.13 -3.59 -23.95
N SER A 365 1.09 -4.03 -23.70
CA SER A 365 1.33 -5.30 -22.97
C SER A 365 0.78 -5.30 -21.54
N ARG A 366 0.57 -4.14 -20.95
CA ARG A 366 -0.04 -3.90 -19.64
C ARG A 366 -0.87 -2.62 -19.69
N TYR A 367 -2.14 -2.72 -19.32
CA TYR A 367 -3.06 -1.59 -19.28
C TYR A 367 -3.99 -1.70 -18.06
N CYS A 368 -4.62 -0.58 -17.70
CA CYS A 368 -5.54 -0.53 -16.58
C CYS A 368 -6.75 -1.45 -16.80
N GLY A 369 -7.07 -2.26 -15.83
CA GLY A 369 -8.18 -3.21 -15.88
C GLY A 369 -7.91 -4.47 -16.69
N GLN A 370 -6.67 -4.68 -17.19
CA GLN A 370 -6.31 -5.93 -17.87
C GLN A 370 -6.53 -7.12 -16.93
N ALA A 371 -7.36 -8.06 -17.38
CA ALA A 371 -7.67 -9.28 -16.65
C ALA A 371 -6.62 -10.37 -16.88
N SER A 372 -6.34 -11.19 -15.85
CA SER A 372 -5.50 -12.39 -15.92
C SER A 372 -6.03 -13.50 -15.00
#